data_e16502cc23239c1a10f336df713ffcbb
#
_entry.id   e16502cc23239c1a10f336df713ffcbb
#
_cell.length_a   1.000
_cell.length_b   1.000
_cell.length_c   1.000
_cell.angle_alpha   90.00
_cell.angle_beta   90.00
_cell.angle_gamma   90.00
#
_symmetry.space_group_name_H-M   'P 1'
#
loop_
_entity.id
_entity.type
_entity.pdbx_description
1 polymer ?
#
loop_
_entity_poly.entity_id
_entity_poly.type
_entity_poly.pdbx_seq_one_letter_code
_entity_poly.pdbx_strand_id
1 'polypeptide(L)'
;MAHSLPDLPYAHDALEPHIDAQTMEIHHGKHHNTYVAKLNEAIAGNAELEAKSVEDLVSNLDAVPEGVRGAVRNHGGGHANHSLFWTVLGPNGGGEPVDALAEAINAEFGSFADFQSKFEAAGATRFGSGWAWVCVNSEGGLCVCSTANQDTPLMEGRTPILGCDVWEHAYYLKYQNRRPDYLKAFWNVVNWGAVSENYEAAKA
;
A
#
# COMPACT_ATOMS: atom_id res chain seq x y z
N MET A 1 2.96 9.22 20.84
CA MET A 1 2.35 10.40 20.17
C MET A 1 1.20 9.91 19.28
N ALA A 2 0.14 10.69 19.12
CA ALA A 2 -0.94 10.29 18.21
C ALA A 2 -0.43 10.24 16.75
N HIS A 3 -0.90 9.27 15.99
CA HIS A 3 -0.66 9.21 14.55
C HIS A 3 -1.39 10.36 13.84
N SER A 4 -0.90 10.82 12.72
CA SER A 4 -1.50 11.89 11.90
C SER A 4 -1.67 11.45 10.46
N LEU A 5 -2.68 11.99 9.80
CA LEU A 5 -2.85 11.82 8.36
C LEU A 5 -1.68 12.54 7.66
N PRO A 6 -0.85 11.83 6.88
CA PRO A 6 0.20 12.49 6.10
C PRO A 6 -0.43 13.33 4.98
N ASP A 7 0.21 14.46 4.66
CA ASP A 7 -0.19 15.25 3.51
C ASP A 7 0.04 14.47 2.20
N LEU A 8 -0.82 14.69 1.20
CA LEU A 8 -0.55 14.19 -0.14
C LEU A 8 0.63 14.96 -0.76
N PRO A 9 1.60 14.27 -1.39
CA PRO A 9 2.73 14.95 -2.03
C PRO A 9 2.37 15.62 -3.38
N TYR A 10 1.09 15.57 -3.79
CA TYR A 10 0.56 16.14 -5.03
C TYR A 10 -0.92 16.53 -4.86
N ALA A 11 -1.45 17.31 -5.79
CA ALA A 11 -2.87 17.70 -5.81
C ALA A 11 -3.80 16.52 -6.08
N HIS A 12 -5.06 16.61 -5.65
CA HIS A 12 -6.02 15.52 -5.83
C HIS A 12 -6.28 15.14 -7.30
N ASP A 13 -6.16 16.08 -8.22
CA ASP A 13 -6.33 15.87 -9.67
C ASP A 13 -5.03 15.45 -10.40
N ALA A 14 -3.92 15.35 -9.68
CA ALA A 14 -2.60 15.12 -10.28
C ALA A 14 -2.44 13.74 -10.93
N LEU A 15 -3.29 12.77 -10.58
CA LEU A 15 -3.25 11.41 -11.14
C LEU A 15 -4.26 11.20 -12.29
N GLU A 16 -4.97 12.28 -12.70
CA GLU A 16 -5.81 12.22 -13.89
C GLU A 16 -4.96 11.99 -15.16
N PRO A 17 -5.46 11.28 -16.16
CA PRO A 17 -6.80 10.70 -16.26
C PRO A 17 -6.92 9.29 -15.67
N HIS A 18 -5.95 8.78 -14.91
CA HIS A 18 -5.88 7.39 -14.45
C HIS A 18 -6.64 7.14 -13.14
N ILE A 19 -6.54 8.05 -12.17
CA ILE A 19 -7.33 8.04 -10.93
C ILE A 19 -7.99 9.42 -10.83
N ASP A 20 -9.31 9.45 -10.65
CA ASP A 20 -10.07 10.69 -10.64
C ASP A 20 -9.91 11.48 -9.32
N ALA A 21 -10.02 12.81 -9.42
CA ALA A 21 -9.85 13.71 -8.30
C ALA A 21 -10.83 13.43 -7.14
N GLN A 22 -12.07 13.08 -7.45
CA GLN A 22 -13.08 12.78 -6.44
C GLN A 22 -12.71 11.51 -5.65
N THR A 23 -12.20 10.48 -6.33
CA THR A 23 -11.66 9.29 -5.66
C THR A 23 -10.52 9.70 -4.71
N MET A 24 -9.57 10.52 -5.16
CA MET A 24 -8.44 10.96 -4.33
C MET A 24 -8.88 11.76 -3.10
N GLU A 25 -9.81 12.70 -3.24
CA GLU A 25 -10.37 13.47 -2.11
C GLU A 25 -11.02 12.59 -1.05
N ILE A 26 -11.83 11.62 -1.49
CA ILE A 26 -12.55 10.71 -0.57
C ILE A 26 -11.57 9.69 0.01
N HIS A 27 -10.72 9.11 -0.80
CA HIS A 27 -9.81 8.03 -0.42
C HIS A 27 -8.79 8.52 0.62
N HIS A 28 -8.16 9.68 0.40
CA HIS A 28 -7.25 10.29 1.36
C HIS A 28 -8.01 10.94 2.53
N GLY A 29 -8.90 11.91 2.24
CA GLY A 29 -9.50 12.77 3.25
C GLY A 29 -10.57 12.10 4.12
N LYS A 30 -11.15 10.98 3.68
CA LYS A 30 -12.19 10.25 4.44
C LYS A 30 -11.71 8.85 4.85
N HIS A 31 -11.35 7.97 3.91
CA HIS A 31 -10.96 6.60 4.25
C HIS A 31 -9.67 6.57 5.08
N HIS A 32 -8.56 7.13 4.58
CA HIS A 32 -7.30 7.13 5.31
C HIS A 32 -7.42 7.90 6.63
N ASN A 33 -8.05 9.07 6.63
CA ASN A 33 -8.26 9.85 7.85
C ASN A 33 -9.07 9.07 8.91
N THR A 34 -10.05 8.27 8.49
CA THR A 34 -10.81 7.42 9.41
C THR A 34 -9.94 6.33 10.01
N TYR A 35 -9.04 5.70 9.25
CA TYR A 35 -8.09 4.73 9.79
C TYR A 35 -7.19 5.36 10.85
N VAL A 36 -6.64 6.53 10.58
CA VAL A 36 -5.83 7.28 11.57
C VAL A 36 -6.60 7.59 12.84
N ALA A 37 -7.81 8.13 12.70
CA ALA A 37 -8.65 8.48 13.86
C ALA A 37 -8.99 7.25 14.71
N LYS A 38 -9.37 6.14 14.06
CA LYS A 38 -9.75 4.90 14.74
C LYS A 38 -8.57 4.15 15.35
N LEU A 39 -7.39 4.23 14.75
CA LEU A 39 -6.16 3.72 15.36
C LEU A 39 -5.86 4.49 16.64
N ASN A 40 -5.85 5.83 16.58
CA ASN A 40 -5.61 6.67 17.76
C ASN A 40 -6.64 6.42 18.89
N GLU A 41 -7.92 6.25 18.53
CA GLU A 41 -8.97 5.89 19.51
C GLU A 41 -8.67 4.54 20.18
N ALA A 42 -8.22 3.54 19.40
CA ALA A 42 -7.95 2.21 19.91
C ALA A 42 -6.75 2.13 20.87
N ILE A 43 -5.70 2.94 20.62
CA ILE A 43 -4.48 2.93 21.44
C ILE A 43 -4.47 3.98 22.56
N ALA A 44 -5.51 4.83 22.63
CA ALA A 44 -5.58 5.93 23.58
C ALA A 44 -5.44 5.46 25.03
N GLY A 45 -4.57 6.15 25.78
CA GLY A 45 -4.28 5.86 27.18
C GLY A 45 -3.32 4.69 27.40
N ASN A 46 -2.81 4.06 26.34
CA ASN A 46 -1.73 3.09 26.41
C ASN A 46 -0.42 3.73 25.91
N ALA A 47 0.37 4.29 26.82
CA ALA A 47 1.58 5.03 26.51
C ALA A 47 2.63 4.19 25.70
N GLU A 48 2.66 2.87 25.90
CA GLU A 48 3.56 1.99 25.15
C GLU A 48 3.14 1.90 23.68
N LEU A 49 1.84 1.73 23.41
CA LEU A 49 1.34 1.67 22.03
C LEU A 49 1.40 3.05 21.36
N GLU A 50 1.07 4.12 22.09
CA GLU A 50 1.15 5.50 21.58
C GLU A 50 2.57 5.96 21.21
N ALA A 51 3.60 5.30 21.75
CA ALA A 51 5.01 5.60 21.44
C ALA A 51 5.54 4.88 20.19
N LYS A 52 4.82 3.88 19.69
CA LYS A 52 5.26 3.06 18.54
C LYS A 52 4.87 3.70 17.21
N SER A 53 5.66 3.43 16.17
CA SER A 53 5.26 3.69 14.79
C SER A 53 4.10 2.78 14.39
N VAL A 54 3.37 3.14 13.34
CA VAL A 54 2.28 2.27 12.84
C VAL A 54 2.84 0.95 12.30
N GLU A 55 4.01 1.00 11.67
CA GLU A 55 4.71 -0.18 11.15
C GLU A 55 5.09 -1.13 12.29
N ASP A 56 5.62 -0.61 13.41
CA ASP A 56 5.94 -1.40 14.60
C ASP A 56 4.69 -2.05 15.22
N LEU A 57 3.59 -1.32 15.26
CA LEU A 57 2.32 -1.84 15.78
C LEU A 57 1.79 -3.01 14.95
N VAL A 58 1.78 -2.87 13.62
CA VAL A 58 1.21 -3.92 12.74
C VAL A 58 2.15 -5.11 12.56
N SER A 59 3.46 -4.89 12.61
CA SER A 59 4.45 -5.98 12.53
C SER A 59 4.48 -6.87 13.78
N ASN A 60 4.01 -6.36 14.91
CA ASN A 60 4.09 -7.03 16.21
C ASN A 60 2.71 -7.16 16.88
N LEU A 61 1.69 -7.60 16.13
CA LEU A 61 0.32 -7.72 16.62
C LEU A 61 0.18 -8.61 17.86
N ASP A 62 1.03 -9.63 18.02
CA ASP A 62 1.00 -10.49 19.19
C ASP A 62 1.41 -9.76 20.49
N ALA A 63 2.20 -8.70 20.39
CA ALA A 63 2.53 -7.83 21.51
C ALA A 63 1.42 -6.80 21.83
N VAL A 64 0.42 -6.65 20.96
CA VAL A 64 -0.71 -5.74 21.19
C VAL A 64 -1.76 -6.44 22.05
N PRO A 65 -2.28 -5.80 23.14
CA PRO A 65 -3.31 -6.38 23.99
C PRO A 65 -4.52 -6.86 23.19
N GLU A 66 -5.04 -8.05 23.53
CA GLU A 66 -6.11 -8.73 22.80
C GLU A 66 -7.34 -7.84 22.56
N GLY A 67 -7.74 -7.04 23.56
CA GLY A 67 -8.92 -6.19 23.47
C GLY A 67 -8.86 -5.09 22.40
N VAL A 68 -7.66 -4.69 21.94
CA VAL A 68 -7.46 -3.67 20.90
C VAL A 68 -6.74 -4.19 19.68
N ARG A 69 -6.23 -5.42 19.71
CA ARG A 69 -5.44 -6.04 18.61
C ARG A 69 -6.18 -6.02 17.28
N GLY A 70 -7.48 -6.34 17.27
CA GLY A 70 -8.30 -6.31 16.06
C GLY A 70 -8.42 -4.90 15.45
N ALA A 71 -8.55 -3.88 16.31
CA ALA A 71 -8.59 -2.50 15.85
C ALA A 71 -7.23 -2.03 15.32
N VAL A 72 -6.13 -2.38 15.98
CA VAL A 72 -4.77 -2.09 15.51
C VAL A 72 -4.49 -2.80 14.17
N ARG A 73 -4.85 -4.08 14.02
CA ARG A 73 -4.74 -4.81 12.75
C ARG A 73 -5.45 -4.07 11.62
N ASN A 74 -6.73 -3.74 11.82
CA ASN A 74 -7.55 -3.15 10.77
C ASN A 74 -7.21 -1.69 10.49
N HIS A 75 -7.13 -0.87 11.52
CA HIS A 75 -6.93 0.56 11.35
C HIS A 75 -5.44 0.94 11.25
N GLY A 76 -4.57 0.25 11.97
CA GLY A 76 -3.13 0.36 11.80
C GLY A 76 -2.68 -0.10 10.42
N GLY A 77 -3.17 -1.28 9.98
CA GLY A 77 -2.94 -1.75 8.61
C GLY A 77 -3.44 -0.76 7.57
N GLY A 78 -4.67 -0.22 7.74
CA GLY A 78 -5.21 0.81 6.85
C GLY A 78 -4.33 2.06 6.82
N HIS A 79 -3.86 2.54 7.97
CA HIS A 79 -2.98 3.70 8.01
C HIS A 79 -1.62 3.41 7.34
N ALA A 80 -0.94 2.31 7.65
CA ALA A 80 0.34 1.95 7.04
C ALA A 80 0.23 1.77 5.52
N ASN A 81 -0.77 1.01 5.06
CA ASN A 81 -0.99 0.73 3.64
C ASN A 81 -1.21 2.01 2.83
N HIS A 82 -2.05 2.92 3.31
CA HIS A 82 -2.34 4.16 2.60
C HIS A 82 -1.17 5.16 2.66
N SER A 83 -0.41 5.19 3.77
CA SER A 83 0.80 6.03 3.86
C SER A 83 1.82 5.66 2.78
N LEU A 84 2.05 4.36 2.56
CA LEU A 84 2.89 3.87 1.46
C LEU A 84 2.26 4.20 0.09
N PHE A 85 0.94 3.97 -0.06
CA PHE A 85 0.24 4.15 -1.34
C PHE A 85 0.42 5.54 -1.93
N TRP A 86 0.31 6.58 -1.12
CA TRP A 86 0.46 7.95 -1.60
C TRP A 86 1.87 8.27 -2.09
N THR A 87 2.90 7.68 -1.51
CA THR A 87 4.29 7.94 -1.88
C THR A 87 4.74 7.19 -3.14
N VAL A 88 4.18 6.00 -3.38
CA VAL A 88 4.52 5.18 -4.56
C VAL A 88 3.73 5.54 -5.81
N LEU A 89 2.88 6.56 -5.73
CA LEU A 89 2.18 7.15 -6.87
C LEU A 89 2.67 8.60 -7.11
N GLY A 90 2.51 9.07 -8.34
CA GLY A 90 2.85 10.45 -8.66
C GLY A 90 2.41 10.90 -10.05
N PRO A 91 2.32 12.24 -10.28
CA PRO A 91 1.84 12.82 -11.53
C PRO A 91 2.78 12.59 -12.74
N ASN A 92 4.04 12.29 -12.46
CA ASN A 92 5.04 11.96 -13.48
C ASN A 92 5.41 10.48 -13.42
N GLY A 93 4.47 9.64 -12.96
CA GLY A 93 4.63 8.20 -12.85
C GLY A 93 4.58 7.49 -14.20
N GLY A 94 4.66 6.19 -14.14
CA GLY A 94 4.64 5.31 -15.31
C GLY A 94 6.03 4.94 -15.82
N GLY A 95 6.07 4.32 -17.00
CA GLY A 95 7.30 3.74 -17.52
C GLY A 95 7.68 2.45 -16.80
N GLU A 96 8.97 2.21 -16.68
CA GLU A 96 9.55 1.00 -16.09
C GLU A 96 10.56 1.37 -14.99
N PRO A 97 10.78 0.50 -14.01
CA PRO A 97 11.85 0.69 -13.04
C PRO A 97 13.22 0.66 -13.72
N VAL A 98 14.21 1.28 -13.08
CA VAL A 98 15.59 1.33 -13.56
C VAL A 98 16.54 0.74 -12.53
N ASP A 99 17.80 0.61 -12.88
CA ASP A 99 18.91 0.22 -12.00
C ASP A 99 18.64 -1.10 -11.23
N ALA A 100 19.01 -1.17 -9.98
CA ALA A 100 18.97 -2.39 -9.17
C ALA A 100 17.55 -3.00 -9.05
N LEU A 101 16.50 -2.18 -9.03
CA LEU A 101 15.13 -2.70 -8.98
C LEU A 101 14.74 -3.38 -10.30
N ALA A 102 15.12 -2.81 -11.44
CA ALA A 102 14.88 -3.43 -12.75
C ALA A 102 15.62 -4.77 -12.88
N GLU A 103 16.88 -4.83 -12.44
CA GLU A 103 17.67 -6.06 -12.41
C GLU A 103 17.02 -7.13 -11.54
N ALA A 104 16.56 -6.76 -10.34
CA ALA A 104 15.90 -7.67 -9.41
C ALA A 104 14.57 -8.19 -9.97
N ILE A 105 13.77 -7.33 -10.61
CA ILE A 105 12.51 -7.72 -11.25
C ILE A 105 12.78 -8.71 -12.39
N ASN A 106 13.75 -8.44 -13.24
CA ASN A 106 14.11 -9.34 -14.33
C ASN A 106 14.66 -10.68 -13.81
N ALA A 107 15.47 -10.67 -12.77
CA ALA A 107 16.01 -11.88 -12.16
C ALA A 107 14.93 -12.76 -11.54
N GLU A 108 13.96 -12.16 -10.83
CA GLU A 108 12.92 -12.91 -10.12
C GLU A 108 11.76 -13.34 -11.03
N PHE A 109 11.35 -12.46 -11.96
CA PHE A 109 10.12 -12.65 -12.75
C PHE A 109 10.38 -12.97 -14.23
N GLY A 110 11.62 -12.83 -14.71
CA GLY A 110 12.01 -13.05 -16.09
C GLY A 110 11.92 -11.80 -16.96
N SER A 111 10.89 -10.99 -16.82
CA SER A 111 10.72 -9.72 -17.50
C SER A 111 9.81 -8.77 -16.70
N PHE A 112 9.85 -7.48 -17.05
CA PHE A 112 8.91 -6.50 -16.50
C PHE A 112 7.45 -6.83 -16.87
N ALA A 113 7.21 -7.32 -18.10
CA ALA A 113 5.87 -7.73 -18.53
C ALA A 113 5.32 -8.93 -17.74
N ASP A 114 6.17 -9.92 -17.43
CA ASP A 114 5.77 -11.07 -16.60
C ASP A 114 5.51 -10.63 -15.16
N PHE A 115 6.32 -9.73 -14.63
CA PHE A 115 6.09 -9.09 -13.33
C PHE A 115 4.74 -8.37 -13.28
N GLN A 116 4.45 -7.49 -14.27
CA GLN A 116 3.16 -6.80 -14.35
C GLN A 116 2.00 -7.79 -14.39
N SER A 117 2.12 -8.84 -15.19
CA SER A 117 1.08 -9.89 -15.31
C SER A 117 0.83 -10.59 -13.98
N LYS A 118 1.89 -10.91 -13.21
CA LYS A 118 1.75 -11.50 -11.86
C LYS A 118 1.09 -10.56 -10.88
N PHE A 119 1.48 -9.29 -10.87
CA PHE A 119 0.89 -8.29 -9.99
C PHE A 119 -0.59 -8.04 -10.30
N GLU A 120 -0.93 -7.86 -11.58
CA GLU A 120 -2.32 -7.70 -12.02
C GLU A 120 -3.17 -8.92 -11.65
N ALA A 121 -2.63 -10.14 -11.85
CA ALA A 121 -3.31 -11.37 -11.44
C ALA A 121 -3.56 -11.41 -9.92
N ALA A 122 -2.58 -11.01 -9.10
CA ALA A 122 -2.74 -10.94 -7.65
C ALA A 122 -3.86 -9.98 -7.24
N GLY A 123 -3.94 -8.80 -7.87
CA GLY A 123 -4.99 -7.80 -7.62
C GLY A 123 -6.36 -8.25 -8.14
N ALA A 124 -6.42 -8.81 -9.35
CA ALA A 124 -7.68 -9.24 -9.98
C ALA A 124 -8.29 -10.45 -9.26
N THR A 125 -7.47 -11.40 -8.79
CA THR A 125 -7.95 -12.60 -8.09
C THR A 125 -8.17 -12.39 -6.59
N ARG A 126 -7.78 -11.23 -6.02
CA ARG A 126 -8.13 -10.89 -4.63
C ARG A 126 -9.63 -10.78 -4.50
N PHE A 127 -10.25 -11.82 -3.93
CA PHE A 127 -11.69 -11.84 -3.73
C PHE A 127 -12.10 -10.84 -2.63
N GLY A 128 -13.06 -9.98 -2.95
CA GLY A 128 -13.50 -8.89 -2.06
C GLY A 128 -12.49 -7.75 -1.98
N SER A 129 -12.41 -7.14 -0.81
CA SER A 129 -11.51 -6.02 -0.52
C SER A 129 -10.12 -6.50 -0.17
N GLY A 130 -9.12 -5.72 -0.55
CA GLY A 130 -7.72 -6.01 -0.20
C GLY A 130 -6.74 -5.23 -1.05
N TRP A 131 -5.52 -5.75 -1.14
CA TRP A 131 -4.38 -5.11 -1.77
C TRP A 131 -3.57 -6.11 -2.60
N ALA A 132 -2.94 -5.63 -3.67
CA ALA A 132 -1.85 -6.32 -4.34
C ALA A 132 -0.52 -5.65 -3.99
N TRP A 133 0.53 -6.44 -3.79
CA TRP A 133 1.81 -5.99 -3.28
C TRP A 133 3.00 -6.50 -4.07
N VAL A 134 4.04 -5.67 -4.12
CA VAL A 134 5.42 -6.10 -4.33
C VAL A 134 6.16 -5.95 -3.00
N CYS A 135 6.82 -6.99 -2.56
CA CYS A 135 7.51 -7.01 -1.27
C CYS A 135 8.94 -7.54 -1.43
N VAL A 136 9.79 -7.12 -0.49
CA VAL A 136 11.06 -7.79 -0.20
C VAL A 136 10.79 -8.80 0.93
N ASN A 137 11.16 -10.05 0.71
CA ASN A 137 11.04 -11.10 1.71
C ASN A 137 12.25 -11.13 2.66
N SER A 138 12.22 -11.97 3.69
CA SER A 138 13.30 -12.11 4.68
C SER A 138 14.65 -12.57 4.12
N GLU A 139 14.68 -13.08 2.89
CA GLU A 139 15.89 -13.51 2.19
C GLU A 139 16.41 -12.43 1.23
N GLY A 140 15.75 -11.25 1.19
CA GLY A 140 16.10 -10.13 0.31
C GLY A 140 15.58 -10.26 -1.12
N GLY A 141 14.83 -11.31 -1.43
CA GLY A 141 14.22 -11.53 -2.74
C GLY A 141 12.90 -10.78 -2.91
N LEU A 142 12.55 -10.43 -4.16
CA LEU A 142 11.25 -9.84 -4.48
C LEU A 142 10.15 -10.91 -4.48
N CYS A 143 8.96 -10.53 -4.07
CA CYS A 143 7.78 -11.37 -4.25
C CYS A 143 6.53 -10.51 -4.55
N VAL A 144 5.59 -11.10 -5.27
CA VAL A 144 4.24 -10.54 -5.49
C VAL A 144 3.26 -11.33 -4.64
N CYS A 145 2.43 -10.63 -3.88
CA CYS A 145 1.38 -11.25 -3.07
C CYS A 145 0.11 -10.37 -3.03
N SER A 146 -0.92 -10.85 -2.36
CA SER A 146 -2.11 -10.06 -2.05
C SER A 146 -2.59 -10.33 -0.64
N THR A 147 -3.13 -9.31 0.02
CA THR A 147 -3.70 -9.39 1.37
C THR A 147 -5.18 -9.04 1.36
N ALA A 148 -5.94 -9.59 2.30
CA ALA A 148 -7.36 -9.27 2.46
C ALA A 148 -7.54 -8.01 3.32
N ASN A 149 -8.60 -7.26 3.04
CA ASN A 149 -8.98 -6.10 3.82
C ASN A 149 -7.82 -5.09 3.96
N GLN A 150 -7.45 -4.74 5.20
CA GLN A 150 -6.32 -3.85 5.48
C GLN A 150 -5.12 -4.60 6.08
N ASP A 151 -5.09 -5.93 5.96
CA ASP A 151 -3.87 -6.67 6.31
C ASP A 151 -2.70 -6.19 5.44
N THR A 152 -1.53 -6.12 6.05
CA THR A 152 -0.31 -5.66 5.39
C THR A 152 0.75 -6.76 5.39
N PRO A 153 1.62 -6.84 4.38
CA PRO A 153 2.74 -7.79 4.36
C PRO A 153 3.66 -7.69 5.57
N LEU A 154 3.72 -6.52 6.24
CA LEU A 154 4.46 -6.33 7.49
C LEU A 154 4.03 -7.32 8.59
N MET A 155 2.76 -7.72 8.64
CA MET A 155 2.22 -8.72 9.58
C MET A 155 2.81 -10.12 9.36
N GLU A 156 3.41 -10.36 8.20
CA GLU A 156 4.00 -11.64 7.79
C GLU A 156 5.53 -11.54 7.66
N GLY A 157 6.16 -10.47 8.16
CA GLY A 157 7.60 -10.25 8.11
C GLY A 157 8.14 -9.95 6.71
N ARG A 158 7.31 -9.43 5.81
CA ARG A 158 7.72 -8.97 4.47
C ARG A 158 7.62 -7.45 4.41
N THR A 159 8.56 -6.80 3.73
CA THR A 159 8.58 -5.34 3.58
C THR A 159 7.92 -4.94 2.26
N PRO A 160 6.73 -4.30 2.26
CA PRO A 160 6.09 -3.85 1.04
C PRO A 160 6.85 -2.64 0.46
N ILE A 161 7.11 -2.67 -0.86
CA ILE A 161 7.77 -1.59 -1.59
C ILE A 161 6.85 -0.93 -2.60
N LEU A 162 5.81 -1.62 -3.05
CA LEU A 162 4.73 -1.13 -3.92
C LEU A 162 3.43 -1.79 -3.49
N GLY A 163 2.36 -1.03 -3.40
CA GLY A 163 1.01 -1.52 -3.12
C GLY A 163 -0.03 -0.91 -4.04
N CYS A 164 -1.03 -1.70 -4.43
CA CYS A 164 -2.22 -1.23 -5.14
C CYS A 164 -3.46 -1.61 -4.34
N ASP A 165 -4.23 -0.60 -3.94
CA ASP A 165 -5.51 -0.79 -3.26
C ASP A 165 -6.55 -1.33 -4.26
N VAL A 166 -7.12 -2.50 -3.97
CA VAL A 166 -8.19 -3.10 -4.77
C VAL A 166 -9.52 -3.17 -4.03
N TRP A 167 -9.66 -2.39 -2.96
CA TRP A 167 -10.97 -2.04 -2.42
C TRP A 167 -11.76 -1.27 -3.48
N GLU A 168 -13.06 -1.48 -3.59
CA GLU A 168 -13.88 -0.78 -4.58
C GLU A 168 -13.85 0.74 -4.43
N HIS A 169 -13.68 1.26 -3.21
CA HIS A 169 -13.55 2.69 -2.99
C HIS A 169 -12.34 3.34 -3.70
N ALA A 170 -11.32 2.57 -4.04
CA ALA A 170 -10.13 3.07 -4.72
C ALA A 170 -10.35 3.30 -6.23
N TYR A 171 -11.38 2.69 -6.84
CA TYR A 171 -11.53 2.73 -8.29
C TYR A 171 -12.98 2.80 -8.80
N TYR A 172 -13.99 2.60 -7.95
CA TYR A 172 -15.38 2.39 -8.41
C TYR A 172 -15.98 3.60 -9.13
N LEU A 173 -15.67 4.83 -8.71
CA LEU A 173 -16.22 6.04 -9.35
C LEU A 173 -15.84 6.12 -10.83
N LYS A 174 -14.63 5.70 -11.19
CA LYS A 174 -14.14 5.75 -12.58
C LYS A 174 -14.30 4.42 -13.32
N TYR A 175 -14.03 3.31 -12.68
CA TYR A 175 -13.94 1.99 -13.33
C TYR A 175 -15.13 1.08 -13.02
N GLN A 176 -15.97 1.37 -12.04
CA GLN A 176 -17.05 0.54 -11.53
C GLN A 176 -16.56 -0.89 -11.25
N ASN A 177 -17.16 -1.91 -11.84
CA ASN A 177 -16.77 -3.31 -11.65
C ASN A 177 -15.53 -3.74 -12.47
N ARG A 178 -14.93 -2.84 -13.24
CA ARG A 178 -13.80 -3.15 -14.12
C ARG A 178 -12.46 -3.03 -13.41
N ARG A 179 -12.26 -3.79 -12.32
CA ARG A 179 -10.99 -3.83 -11.59
C ARG A 179 -9.76 -4.10 -12.50
N PRO A 180 -9.82 -4.99 -13.52
CA PRO A 180 -8.69 -5.18 -14.42
C PRO A 180 -8.28 -3.91 -15.19
N ASP A 181 -9.24 -3.04 -15.54
CA ASP A 181 -8.92 -1.78 -16.23
C ASP A 181 -8.22 -0.79 -15.28
N TYR A 182 -8.64 -0.74 -14.02
CA TYR A 182 -7.96 0.03 -12.98
C TYR A 182 -6.52 -0.46 -12.76
N LEU A 183 -6.32 -1.78 -12.64
CA LEU A 183 -4.98 -2.37 -12.46
C LEU A 183 -4.04 -2.04 -13.61
N LYS A 184 -4.54 -2.02 -14.86
CA LYS A 184 -3.76 -1.57 -16.02
C LYS A 184 -3.47 -0.08 -15.98
N ALA A 185 -4.44 0.74 -15.58
CA ALA A 185 -4.27 2.18 -15.47
C ALA A 185 -3.29 2.58 -14.36
N PHE A 186 -3.21 1.79 -13.28
CA PHE A 186 -2.33 1.99 -12.14
C PHE A 186 -0.86 2.15 -12.56
N TRP A 187 -0.39 1.39 -13.54
CA TRP A 187 1.00 1.46 -14.00
C TRP A 187 1.42 2.83 -14.55
N ASN A 188 0.45 3.65 -15.01
CA ASN A 188 0.75 4.98 -15.54
C ASN A 188 1.04 6.01 -14.45
N VAL A 189 0.75 5.70 -13.20
CA VAL A 189 0.93 6.62 -12.06
C VAL A 189 1.94 6.12 -11.02
N VAL A 190 2.56 4.95 -11.23
CA VAL A 190 3.59 4.42 -10.32
C VAL A 190 4.82 5.32 -10.34
N ASN A 191 5.23 5.78 -9.16
CA ASN A 191 6.47 6.51 -8.94
C ASN A 191 7.62 5.52 -8.71
N TRP A 192 8.25 5.08 -9.80
CA TRP A 192 9.35 4.11 -9.74
C TRP A 192 10.57 4.60 -8.95
N GLY A 193 10.78 5.91 -8.85
CA GLY A 193 11.82 6.46 -7.99
C GLY A 193 11.58 6.12 -6.52
N ALA A 194 10.39 6.40 -6.00
CA ALA A 194 10.02 6.05 -4.63
C ALA A 194 10.01 4.53 -4.39
N VAL A 195 9.55 3.73 -5.37
CA VAL A 195 9.59 2.26 -5.26
C VAL A 195 11.03 1.75 -5.19
N SER A 196 11.96 2.34 -5.96
CA SER A 196 13.39 1.99 -5.91
C SER A 196 14.02 2.37 -4.56
N GLU A 197 13.68 3.55 -4.02
CA GLU A 197 14.13 3.96 -2.68
C GLU A 197 13.63 2.99 -1.59
N ASN A 198 12.36 2.59 -1.66
CA ASN A 198 11.79 1.60 -0.76
C ASN A 198 12.49 0.23 -0.89
N TYR A 199 12.83 -0.17 -2.11
CA TYR A 199 13.56 -1.42 -2.36
C TYR A 199 14.96 -1.40 -1.72
N GLU A 200 15.71 -0.32 -1.90
CA GLU A 200 17.03 -0.21 -1.28
C GLU A 200 16.95 -0.14 0.26
N ALA A 201 15.97 0.59 0.80
CA ALA A 201 15.75 0.63 2.24
C ALA A 201 15.36 -0.74 2.83
N ALA A 202 14.61 -1.56 2.08
CA ALA A 202 14.20 -2.89 2.53
C ALA A 202 15.35 -3.92 2.53
N LYS A 203 16.48 -3.64 1.88
CA LYS A 203 17.68 -4.50 1.84
C LYS A 203 18.73 -4.13 2.88
N ALA A 204 18.61 -2.94 3.49
CA ALA A 204 19.56 -2.44 4.47
C ALA A 204 19.35 -3.10 5.85
#